data_018d32e3f6faa6835ccf420286f78310
#
_entry.id   018d32e3f6faa6835ccf420286f78310
#
_cell.length_a   1.000
_cell.length_b   1.000
_cell.length_c   1.000
_cell.angle_alpha   90.00
_cell.angle_beta   90.00
_cell.angle_gamma   90.00
#
_symmetry.space_group_name_H-M   'P 1'
#
loop_
_entity.id
_entity.type
_entity.pdbx_description
1 polymer ?
#
loop_
_entity_poly.entity_id
_entity_poly.type
_entity_poly.pdbx_seq_one_letter_code
_entity_poly.pdbx_strand_id
1 'polypeptide(L)'
;MGEVIVKYKVMLEADSMNRIDDVCNEIDSMDKEIGAVQFVEKKPLAFGLMFIEVTAIIQDGEEFENPLGKFEDLVKSFEGVTEIETLEMGRL
;
A
#
# COMPACT_ATOMS: atom_id res chain seq x y z
N MET A 1 -21.52 -6.94 3.49
CA MET A 1 -20.87 -5.65 3.31
C MET A 1 -20.00 -5.35 4.50
N GLY A 2 -18.74 -5.09 4.29
CA GLY A 2 -17.83 -4.82 5.38
C GLY A 2 -16.64 -4.01 4.92
N GLU A 3 -15.89 -3.54 5.90
CA GLU A 3 -14.65 -2.84 5.65
C GLU A 3 -13.55 -3.50 6.45
N VAL A 4 -12.38 -3.61 5.86
CA VAL A 4 -11.19 -4.09 6.55
C VAL A 4 -10.17 -2.99 6.58
N ILE A 5 -9.50 -2.84 7.71
CA ILE A 5 -8.33 -1.97 7.81
C ILE A 5 -7.09 -2.84 7.66
N VAL A 6 -6.21 -2.44 6.77
CA VAL A 6 -5.01 -3.22 6.44
C VAL A 6 -3.80 -2.31 6.50
N LYS A 7 -2.76 -2.81 7.12
CA LYS A 7 -1.47 -2.12 7.13
C LYS A 7 -0.49 -2.92 6.29
N TYR A 8 0.09 -2.25 5.31
CA TYR A 8 1.03 -2.85 4.36
C TYR A 8 2.43 -2.28 4.52
N LYS A 9 3.40 -3.11 4.21
CA LYS A 9 4.79 -2.71 4.06
C LYS A 9 5.13 -2.79 2.58
N VAL A 10 5.42 -1.64 1.99
CA VAL A 10 5.74 -1.55 0.56
C VAL A 10 7.25 -1.36 0.41
N MET A 11 7.88 -2.30 -0.26
CA MET A 11 9.32 -2.29 -0.47
C MET A 11 9.66 -1.77 -1.86
N LEU A 12 10.72 -0.97 -1.95
CA LEU A 12 11.22 -0.46 -3.21
C LEU A 12 12.61 -1.03 -3.47
N GLU A 13 13.02 -1.00 -4.74
CA GLU A 13 14.40 -1.33 -5.10
C GLU A 13 15.36 -0.33 -4.47
N ALA A 14 16.53 -0.81 -4.09
CA ALA A 14 17.56 0.05 -3.50
C ALA A 14 17.88 1.24 -4.41
N ASP A 15 17.89 1.01 -5.72
CA ASP A 15 18.15 2.04 -6.71
C ASP A 15 17.02 3.05 -6.86
N SER A 16 15.87 2.75 -6.30
CA SER A 16 14.65 3.58 -6.41
C SER A 16 14.35 4.38 -5.14
N MET A 17 15.29 4.46 -4.21
CA MET A 17 15.07 5.23 -2.97
C MET A 17 14.84 6.72 -3.24
N ASN A 18 15.40 7.25 -4.32
CA ASN A 18 15.16 8.63 -4.74
C ASN A 18 13.73 8.87 -5.23
N ARG A 19 12.97 7.79 -5.49
CA ARG A 19 11.58 7.88 -5.93
C ARG A 19 10.58 7.61 -4.81
N ILE A 20 11.05 7.38 -3.59
CA ILE A 20 10.16 6.98 -2.50
C ILE A 20 9.06 8.01 -2.25
N ASP A 21 9.36 9.30 -2.35
CA ASP A 21 8.36 10.35 -2.19
C ASP A 21 7.33 10.33 -3.32
N ASP A 22 7.76 10.06 -4.54
CA ASP A 22 6.87 9.95 -5.69
C ASP A 22 5.91 8.76 -5.51
N VAL A 23 6.43 7.63 -5.04
CA VAL A 23 5.60 6.44 -4.78
C VAL A 23 4.61 6.71 -3.66
N CYS A 24 5.03 7.40 -2.60
CA CYS A 24 4.12 7.80 -1.52
C CYS A 24 2.96 8.65 -2.08
N ASN A 25 3.26 9.59 -2.96
CA ASN A 25 2.24 10.44 -3.57
C ASN A 25 1.32 9.63 -4.49
N GLU A 26 1.87 8.68 -5.24
CA GLU A 26 1.07 7.81 -6.10
C GLU A 26 0.11 6.97 -5.28
N ILE A 27 0.57 6.41 -4.16
CA ILE A 27 -0.27 5.61 -3.26
C ILE A 27 -1.37 6.49 -2.65
N ASP A 28 -1.01 7.68 -2.20
CA ASP A 28 -1.96 8.60 -1.59
C ASP A 28 -3.03 9.08 -2.58
N SER A 29 -2.72 9.05 -3.85
CA SER A 29 -3.62 9.48 -4.93
C SER A 29 -4.40 8.33 -5.58
N MET A 30 -4.31 7.13 -5.03
CA MET A 30 -4.99 5.96 -5.60
C MET A 30 -6.50 6.11 -5.60
N ASP A 31 -7.12 5.41 -6.55
CA ASP A 31 -8.57 5.37 -6.71
C ASP A 31 -9.24 4.85 -5.43
N LYS A 32 -10.12 5.65 -4.89
CA LYS A 32 -10.82 5.33 -3.65
C LYS A 32 -11.91 4.28 -3.81
N GLU A 33 -12.21 3.87 -5.04
CA GLU A 33 -13.18 2.80 -5.29
C GLU A 33 -12.69 1.46 -4.73
N ILE A 34 -11.38 1.23 -4.75
CA ILE A 34 -10.79 0.00 -4.24
C ILE A 34 -10.54 0.11 -2.75
N GLY A 35 -10.01 1.24 -2.30
CA GLY A 35 -9.75 1.44 -0.89
C GLY A 35 -9.38 2.87 -0.60
N ALA A 36 -9.63 3.28 0.64
CA ALA A 36 -9.29 4.62 1.11
C ALA A 36 -7.98 4.56 1.89
N VAL A 37 -6.94 5.14 1.32
CA VAL A 37 -5.64 5.23 1.99
C VAL A 37 -5.75 6.25 3.12
N GLN A 38 -5.46 5.82 4.35
CA GLN A 38 -5.55 6.67 5.54
C GLN A 38 -4.21 7.31 5.89
N PHE A 39 -3.16 6.50 5.84
CA PHE A 39 -1.82 6.95 6.21
C PHE A 39 -0.79 6.36 5.26
N VAL A 40 0.16 7.18 4.87
CA VAL A 40 1.32 6.76 4.09
C VAL A 40 2.55 7.35 4.80
N GLU A 41 3.41 6.48 5.33
CA GLU A 41 4.58 6.92 6.09
C GLU A 41 5.83 6.24 5.57
N LYS A 42 6.92 7.00 5.54
CA LYS A 42 8.24 6.44 5.24
C LYS A 42 8.86 5.97 6.56
N LYS A 43 9.38 4.75 6.56
CA LYS A 43 10.03 4.16 7.74
C LYS A 43 11.43 3.71 7.37
N PRO A 44 12.40 3.85 8.27
CA PRO A 44 13.77 3.43 7.97
C PRO A 44 13.93 1.92 8.02
N LEU A 45 14.76 1.43 7.10
CA LEU A 45 15.30 0.09 7.13
C LEU A 45 16.80 0.20 7.44
N ALA A 46 17.49 -0.92 7.40
CA ALA A 46 18.94 -0.94 7.57
C ALA A 46 19.65 -0.36 6.35
N PHE A 47 20.87 0.10 6.54
CA PHE A 47 21.78 0.52 5.46
C PHE A 47 21.27 1.69 4.62
N GLY A 48 20.56 2.62 5.26
CA GLY A 48 20.06 3.81 4.56
C GLY A 48 18.85 3.58 3.67
N LEU A 49 18.33 2.37 3.64
CA LEU A 49 17.12 2.06 2.89
C LEU A 49 15.87 2.43 3.68
N MET A 50 14.78 2.64 2.98
CA MET A 50 13.50 2.96 3.58
C MET A 50 12.39 2.13 2.94
N PHE A 51 11.31 1.94 3.67
CA PHE A 51 10.09 1.35 3.12
C PHE A 51 8.91 2.28 3.38
N ILE A 52 7.79 1.98 2.72
CA ILE A 52 6.57 2.75 2.91
C ILE A 52 5.58 1.90 3.69
N GLU A 53 5.05 2.46 4.78
CA GLU A 53 3.99 1.83 5.56
C GLU A 53 2.68 2.48 5.17
N VAL A 54 1.75 1.69 4.64
CA VAL A 54 0.46 2.17 4.16
C VAL A 54 -0.63 1.58 5.02
N THR A 55 -1.52 2.43 5.52
CA THR A 55 -2.73 2.01 6.20
C THR A 55 -3.92 2.37 5.33
N ALA A 56 -4.71 1.39 4.95
CA ALA A 56 -5.84 1.59 4.07
C ALA A 56 -7.08 0.88 4.60
N ILE A 57 -8.25 1.46 4.31
CA ILE A 57 -9.54 0.83 4.58
C ILE A 57 -10.06 0.34 3.25
N ILE A 58 -10.27 -0.97 3.13
CA ILE A 58 -10.65 -1.61 1.89
C ILE A 58 -12.05 -2.19 2.02
N GLN A 59 -12.88 -1.94 1.03
CA GLN A 59 -14.23 -2.48 0.98
C GLN A 59 -14.16 -3.98 0.76
N ASP A 60 -14.88 -4.72 1.58
CA ASP A 60 -14.90 -6.19 1.54
C ASP A 60 -16.35 -6.66 1.51
N GLY A 61 -16.94 -6.63 0.33
CA GLY A 61 -18.32 -7.05 0.11
C GLY A 61 -18.41 -8.00 -1.07
N GLU A 62 -19.55 -8.67 -1.21
CA GLU A 62 -19.76 -9.63 -2.29
C GLU A 62 -19.67 -9.00 -3.68
N GLU A 63 -19.93 -7.71 -3.77
CA GLU A 63 -19.86 -6.94 -5.01
C GLU A 63 -18.43 -6.64 -5.45
N PHE A 64 -17.47 -6.86 -4.57
CA PHE A 64 -16.06 -6.61 -4.86
C PHE A 64 -15.32 -7.93 -4.98
N GLU A 65 -14.82 -8.20 -6.18
CA GLU A 65 -14.03 -9.39 -6.43
C GLU A 65 -12.58 -9.12 -6.02
N ASN A 66 -12.10 -9.82 -4.98
CA ASN A 66 -10.72 -9.77 -4.51
C ASN A 66 -10.19 -8.34 -4.33
N PRO A 67 -10.86 -7.50 -3.50
CA PRO A 67 -10.44 -6.10 -3.37
C PRO A 67 -9.04 -5.93 -2.80
N LEU A 68 -8.63 -6.80 -1.87
CA LEU A 68 -7.28 -6.75 -1.31
C LEU A 68 -6.23 -7.02 -2.37
N GLY A 69 -6.45 -8.05 -3.19
CA GLY A 69 -5.54 -8.39 -4.28
C GLY A 69 -5.44 -7.27 -5.31
N LYS A 70 -6.56 -6.64 -5.63
CA LYS A 70 -6.57 -5.51 -6.57
C LYS A 70 -5.77 -4.33 -6.04
N PHE A 71 -5.92 -4.03 -4.77
CA PHE A 71 -5.16 -2.95 -4.13
C PHE A 71 -3.66 -3.27 -4.18
N GLU A 72 -3.28 -4.48 -3.81
CA GLU A 72 -1.89 -4.91 -3.80
C GLU A 72 -1.28 -4.88 -5.21
N ASP A 73 -2.02 -5.36 -6.20
CA ASP A 73 -1.55 -5.37 -7.58
C ASP A 73 -1.35 -3.96 -8.11
N LEU A 74 -2.24 -3.05 -7.75
CA LEU A 74 -2.13 -1.66 -8.18
C LEU A 74 -0.88 -1.00 -7.60
N VAL A 75 -0.63 -1.21 -6.30
CA VAL A 75 0.57 -0.66 -5.65
C VAL A 75 1.83 -1.27 -6.27
N LYS A 76 1.83 -2.56 -6.54
CA LYS A 76 2.98 -3.23 -7.15
C LYS A 76 3.24 -2.78 -8.57
N SER A 77 2.25 -2.19 -9.24
CA SER A 77 2.44 -1.65 -10.59
C SER A 77 3.20 -0.34 -10.61
N PHE A 78 3.35 0.33 -9.48
CA PHE A 78 4.09 1.59 -9.42
C PHE A 78 5.58 1.35 -9.62
N GLU A 79 6.21 2.24 -10.37
CA GLU A 79 7.63 2.11 -10.71
C GLU A 79 8.51 2.14 -9.46
N GLY A 80 9.38 1.16 -9.33
CA GLY A 80 10.31 1.04 -8.22
C GLY A 80 9.83 0.12 -7.10
N VAL A 81 8.55 -0.22 -7.06
CA VAL A 81 8.00 -1.13 -6.06
C VAL A 81 8.36 -2.57 -6.41
N THR A 82 8.97 -3.27 -5.46
CA THR A 82 9.36 -4.67 -5.64
C THR A 82 8.42 -5.63 -4.95
N GLU A 83 7.89 -5.23 -3.80
CA GLU A 83 7.12 -6.15 -2.96
C GLU A 83 6.16 -5.37 -2.08
N ILE A 84 5.04 -6.00 -1.77
CA ILE A 84 4.09 -5.50 -0.78
C ILE A 84 3.76 -6.64 0.18
N GLU A 85 3.78 -6.35 1.48
CA GLU A 85 3.55 -7.34 2.52
C GLU A 85 2.47 -6.83 3.48
N THR A 86 1.56 -7.71 3.87
CA THR A 86 0.54 -7.37 4.87
C THR A 86 1.14 -7.48 6.26
N LEU A 87 1.13 -6.38 7.00
CA LEU A 87 1.62 -6.34 8.37
C LEU A 87 0.51 -6.65 9.37
N GLU A 88 -0.64 -6.01 9.18
CA GLU A 88 -1.80 -6.18 10.06
C GLU A 88 -3.06 -6.08 9.24
N MET A 89 -4.10 -6.78 9.68
CA MET A 89 -5.42 -6.71 9.06
C MET A 89 -6.48 -6.93 10.12
N GLY A 90 -7.52 -6.12 10.08
CA GLY A 90 -8.65 -6.26 10.99
C GLY A 90 -9.94 -5.81 10.33
N ARG A 91 -11.05 -6.24 10.89
CA ARG A 91 -12.36 -5.78 10.42
C ARG A 91 -12.82 -4.58 11.23
N LEU A 92 -13.48 -3.69 10.55
CA LEU A 92 -14.11 -2.55 11.19
C LEU A 92 -15.56 -2.83 11.52
#